data_5b03642f401d9b24b343531680eff47d
#
_entry.id   5b03642f401d9b24b343531680eff47d
#
_cell.length_a   1.000
_cell.length_b   1.000
_cell.length_c   1.000
_cell.angle_alpha   90.00
_cell.angle_beta   90.00
_cell.angle_gamma   90.00
#
_symmetry.space_group_name_H-M   'P 1'
#
loop_
_entity.id
_entity.type
_entity.pdbx_description
1 polymer ?
#
loop_
_entity_poly.entity_id
_entity_poly.type
_entity_poly.pdbx_seq_one_letter_code
_entity_poly.pdbx_strand_id
1 'polypeptide(L)'
;METQIVEVIQFTDPVCTWCWGSEPVLRTLETRYGPQIKTSYIMGGLVKDIFSFYDSFNDIGGDPERSNRNIALHWLDASKRHGMPVKAEGFKLFSKENPSSYPQNIAYKAAQFQNEEKANRFLRRMREASAAEAKITSTTEVLLELASEVGLDIAKFLDDYTNGKANEAFEEDLYIASQYRARGFPSFLIKYGDKSMMLRGYHSYADFKSIISNLSKGELKELKVERNEESVLSFINKYNSAAPVEVKTAFSLSDEEFEKIESSMLKKQHITKQEAGNGYFLLPRVTPMVCDVETGVCSQ
;
A
#
# COMPACT_ATOMS: atom_id res chain seq x y z
N MET A 1 29.10 -13.77 -8.47
CA MET A 1 27.94 -14.45 -7.87
C MET A 1 26.88 -13.39 -7.68
N GLU A 2 25.70 -13.54 -8.27
CA GLU A 2 24.58 -12.65 -8.00
C GLU A 2 24.23 -12.74 -6.51
N THR A 3 24.09 -11.59 -5.87
CA THR A 3 23.72 -11.55 -4.46
C THR A 3 22.27 -12.05 -4.36
N GLN A 4 22.06 -13.17 -3.68
CA GLN A 4 20.73 -13.73 -3.47
C GLN A 4 19.89 -12.79 -2.61
N ILE A 5 18.70 -12.43 -3.08
CA ILE A 5 17.76 -11.53 -2.39
C ILE A 5 16.56 -12.32 -1.87
N VAL A 6 15.88 -11.76 -0.88
CA VAL A 6 14.55 -12.24 -0.47
C VAL A 6 13.49 -11.65 -1.39
N GLU A 7 12.60 -12.48 -1.91
CA GLU A 7 11.38 -12.05 -2.57
C GLU A 7 10.21 -12.15 -1.58
N VAL A 8 9.48 -11.05 -1.40
CA VAL A 8 8.22 -11.01 -0.65
C VAL A 8 7.09 -10.75 -1.64
N ILE A 9 6.32 -11.78 -1.95
CA ILE A 9 5.19 -11.71 -2.87
C ILE A 9 3.91 -11.60 -2.04
N GLN A 10 3.24 -10.46 -2.11
CA GLN A 10 1.97 -10.26 -1.42
C GLN A 10 0.80 -10.60 -2.35
N PHE A 11 0.00 -11.60 -1.98
CA PHE A 11 -1.33 -11.79 -2.53
C PHE A 11 -2.26 -10.80 -1.86
N THR A 12 -2.93 -9.98 -2.64
CA THR A 12 -3.56 -8.76 -2.13
C THR A 12 -4.79 -8.35 -2.94
N ASP A 13 -5.53 -7.39 -2.39
CA ASP A 13 -6.57 -6.65 -3.10
C ASP A 13 -6.49 -5.17 -2.67
N PRO A 14 -6.70 -4.20 -3.59
CA PRO A 14 -6.65 -2.77 -3.26
C PRO A 14 -7.59 -2.32 -2.15
N VAL A 15 -8.73 -3.01 -1.98
CA VAL A 15 -9.74 -2.67 -0.97
C VAL A 15 -9.71 -3.60 0.26
N CYS A 16 -8.61 -4.24 0.51
CA CYS A 16 -8.42 -5.08 1.70
C CYS A 16 -7.81 -4.27 2.85
N THR A 17 -8.55 -4.07 3.95
CA THR A 17 -8.08 -3.29 5.11
C THR A 17 -6.83 -3.88 5.77
N TRP A 18 -6.70 -5.21 5.82
CA TRP A 18 -5.52 -5.86 6.39
C TRP A 18 -4.30 -5.77 5.46
N CYS A 19 -4.53 -5.64 4.15
CA CYS A 19 -3.46 -5.32 3.19
C CYS A 19 -3.00 -3.87 3.36
N TRP A 20 -3.93 -2.94 3.60
CA TRP A 20 -3.64 -1.57 4.00
C TRP A 20 -2.82 -1.53 5.29
N GLY A 21 -3.24 -2.28 6.30
CA GLY A 21 -2.52 -2.41 7.58
C GLY A 21 -1.14 -3.05 7.47
N SER A 22 -0.82 -3.73 6.37
CA SER A 22 0.51 -4.34 6.16
C SER A 22 1.55 -3.37 5.56
N GLU A 23 1.13 -2.20 5.09
CA GLU A 23 2.03 -1.18 4.53
C GLU A 23 3.19 -0.79 5.48
N PRO A 24 2.95 -0.55 6.80
CA PRO A 24 4.03 -0.26 7.74
C PRO A 24 5.09 -1.36 7.79
N VAL A 25 4.68 -2.62 7.70
CA VAL A 25 5.59 -3.77 7.73
C VAL A 25 6.40 -3.85 6.43
N LEU A 26 5.74 -3.71 5.27
CA LEU A 26 6.41 -3.75 3.96
C LEU A 26 7.44 -2.62 3.82
N ARG A 27 7.08 -1.39 4.18
CA ARG A 27 8.01 -0.26 4.19
C ARG A 27 9.16 -0.43 5.18
N THR A 28 8.90 -1.09 6.32
CA THR A 28 9.95 -1.43 7.29
C THR A 28 10.93 -2.45 6.70
N LEU A 29 10.43 -3.47 6.01
CA LEU A 29 11.26 -4.45 5.32
C LEU A 29 12.16 -3.78 4.28
N GLU A 30 11.60 -2.91 3.43
CA GLU A 30 12.37 -2.16 2.45
C GLU A 30 13.42 -1.24 3.09
N THR A 31 13.08 -0.59 4.22
CA THR A 31 13.99 0.31 4.92
C THR A 31 15.14 -0.44 5.58
N ARG A 32 14.85 -1.60 6.17
CA ARG A 32 15.83 -2.35 6.97
C ARG A 32 16.65 -3.37 6.20
N TYR A 33 16.17 -3.82 5.05
CA TYR A 33 16.92 -4.76 4.21
C TYR A 33 17.43 -4.12 2.92
N GLY A 34 16.86 -2.99 2.48
CA GLY A 34 17.29 -2.27 1.29
C GLY A 34 17.30 -3.19 0.05
N PRO A 35 18.41 -3.23 -0.71
CA PRO A 35 18.50 -4.03 -1.94
C PRO A 35 18.51 -5.56 -1.70
N GLN A 36 18.55 -6.02 -0.45
CA GLN A 36 18.49 -7.44 -0.10
C GLN A 36 17.07 -8.01 -0.18
N ILE A 37 16.05 -7.16 -0.38
CA ILE A 37 14.65 -7.57 -0.46
C ILE A 37 13.97 -6.95 -1.67
N LYS A 38 13.05 -7.71 -2.27
CA LYS A 38 12.16 -7.22 -3.33
C LYS A 38 10.72 -7.59 -2.97
N THR A 39 9.84 -6.59 -2.94
CA THR A 39 8.41 -6.79 -2.76
C THR A 39 7.70 -6.74 -4.10
N SER A 40 6.77 -7.66 -4.33
CA SER A 40 5.90 -7.70 -5.51
C SER A 40 4.48 -8.11 -5.11
N TYR A 41 3.52 -7.88 -6.01
CA TYR A 41 2.10 -8.04 -5.72
C TYR A 41 1.41 -8.93 -6.76
N ILE A 42 0.54 -9.82 -6.28
CA ILE A 42 -0.39 -10.62 -7.08
C ILE A 42 -1.80 -10.24 -6.65
N MET A 43 -2.60 -9.80 -7.61
CA MET A 43 -3.97 -9.36 -7.37
C MET A 43 -4.89 -10.55 -7.14
N GLY A 44 -5.56 -10.58 -6.01
CA GLY A 44 -6.35 -11.72 -5.56
C GLY A 44 -7.86 -11.60 -5.78
N GLY A 45 -8.38 -10.40 -6.05
CA GLY A 45 -9.79 -10.19 -6.36
C GLY A 45 -10.71 -10.55 -5.18
N LEU A 46 -10.69 -9.75 -4.12
CA LEU A 46 -11.40 -10.03 -2.86
C LEU A 46 -12.91 -10.18 -3.05
N VAL A 47 -13.54 -9.28 -3.80
CA VAL A 47 -14.98 -9.25 -4.01
C VAL A 47 -15.28 -9.22 -5.50
N LYS A 48 -15.66 -10.37 -6.06
CA LYS A 48 -16.07 -10.45 -7.46
C LYS A 48 -17.43 -9.75 -7.69
N ASP A 49 -18.36 -9.97 -6.77
CA ASP A 49 -19.68 -9.37 -6.78
C ASP A 49 -20.22 -9.36 -5.34
N ILE A 50 -20.52 -8.17 -4.81
CA ILE A 50 -21.01 -8.00 -3.42
C ILE A 50 -22.37 -8.67 -3.20
N PHE A 51 -23.19 -8.84 -4.22
CA PHE A 51 -24.49 -9.50 -4.11
C PHE A 51 -24.37 -11.01 -3.86
N SER A 52 -23.29 -11.64 -4.33
CA SER A 52 -22.98 -13.04 -4.13
C SER A 52 -21.87 -13.29 -3.08
N PHE A 53 -21.20 -12.23 -2.64
CA PHE A 53 -20.18 -12.30 -1.59
C PHE A 53 -20.81 -12.56 -0.22
N TYR A 54 -20.10 -13.29 0.63
CA TYR A 54 -20.58 -13.55 2.00
C TYR A 54 -19.41 -13.69 2.97
N ASP A 55 -19.31 -12.74 3.89
CA ASP A 55 -18.48 -12.80 5.10
C ASP A 55 -19.41 -12.79 6.32
N SER A 56 -19.67 -14.00 6.85
CA SER A 56 -20.56 -14.19 7.99
C SER A 56 -20.05 -13.58 9.28
N PHE A 57 -18.72 -13.42 9.41
CA PHE A 57 -18.12 -12.88 10.64
C PHE A 57 -18.36 -11.37 10.76
N ASN A 58 -18.28 -10.65 9.66
CA ASN A 58 -18.47 -9.21 9.63
C ASN A 58 -19.86 -8.80 9.09
N ASP A 59 -20.75 -9.75 8.77
CA ASP A 59 -22.05 -9.52 8.12
C ASP A 59 -21.93 -8.64 6.85
N ILE A 60 -20.97 -9.00 5.98
CA ILE A 60 -20.71 -8.31 4.70
C ILE A 60 -21.18 -9.20 3.57
N GLY A 61 -21.95 -8.63 2.63
CA GLY A 61 -22.45 -9.29 1.43
C GLY A 61 -23.94 -9.15 1.23
N GLY A 62 -24.41 -9.49 0.04
CA GLY A 62 -25.81 -9.45 -0.39
C GLY A 62 -26.32 -8.05 -0.68
N ASP A 63 -26.34 -7.15 0.29
CA ASP A 63 -26.80 -5.76 0.14
C ASP A 63 -25.62 -4.77 0.21
N PRO A 64 -25.39 -3.94 -0.82
CA PRO A 64 -24.27 -3.01 -0.85
C PRO A 64 -24.28 -1.96 0.25
N GLU A 65 -25.46 -1.41 0.62
CA GLU A 65 -25.53 -0.36 1.62
C GLU A 65 -25.25 -0.88 3.02
N ARG A 66 -25.82 -2.05 3.36
CA ARG A 66 -25.51 -2.75 4.61
C ARG A 66 -24.04 -3.12 4.65
N SER A 67 -23.53 -3.69 3.56
CA SER A 67 -22.13 -4.09 3.45
C SER A 67 -21.19 -2.91 3.64
N ASN A 68 -21.44 -1.75 3.02
CA ASN A 68 -20.61 -0.55 3.20
C ASN A 68 -20.56 -0.09 4.67
N ARG A 69 -21.70 -0.10 5.39
CA ARG A 69 -21.72 0.23 6.82
C ARG A 69 -20.87 -0.73 7.64
N ASN A 70 -21.02 -2.03 7.40
CA ASN A 70 -20.29 -3.06 8.13
C ASN A 70 -18.80 -3.08 7.77
N ILE A 71 -18.44 -2.85 6.52
CA ILE A 71 -17.06 -2.68 6.07
C ILE A 71 -16.42 -1.49 6.78
N ALA A 72 -17.09 -0.35 6.85
CA ALA A 72 -16.57 0.85 7.54
C ALA A 72 -16.26 0.57 9.01
N LEU A 73 -17.17 -0.13 9.72
CA LEU A 73 -16.97 -0.52 11.12
C LEU A 73 -15.79 -1.51 11.26
N HIS A 74 -15.74 -2.53 10.40
CA HIS A 74 -14.65 -3.49 10.38
C HIS A 74 -13.29 -2.81 10.11
N TRP A 75 -13.24 -1.84 9.19
CA TRP A 75 -12.00 -1.12 8.87
C TRP A 75 -11.56 -0.23 10.04
N LEU A 76 -12.47 0.42 10.75
CA LEU A 76 -12.15 1.17 11.97
C LEU A 76 -11.58 0.25 13.07
N ASP A 77 -12.14 -0.94 13.25
CA ASP A 77 -11.61 -1.90 14.23
C ASP A 77 -10.25 -2.46 13.82
N ALA A 78 -10.05 -2.73 12.54
CA ALA A 78 -8.76 -3.12 12.00
C ALA A 78 -7.72 -2.00 12.19
N SER A 79 -8.11 -0.72 11.95
CA SER A 79 -7.25 0.44 12.15
C SER A 79 -6.71 0.56 13.58
N LYS A 80 -7.50 0.22 14.60
CA LYS A 80 -7.03 0.18 16.00
C LYS A 80 -5.85 -0.79 16.21
N ARG A 81 -5.76 -1.85 15.38
CA ARG A 81 -4.68 -2.84 15.46
C ARG A 81 -3.47 -2.48 14.64
N HIS A 82 -3.68 -2.00 13.41
CA HIS A 82 -2.56 -1.72 12.50
C HIS A 82 -2.12 -0.25 12.47
N GLY A 83 -2.92 0.67 13.05
CA GLY A 83 -2.56 2.07 13.18
C GLY A 83 -2.62 2.92 11.90
N MET A 84 -3.02 2.34 10.77
CA MET A 84 -3.17 3.09 9.52
C MET A 84 -4.48 3.85 9.50
N PRO A 85 -4.52 5.09 8.93
CA PRO A 85 -5.72 5.92 8.89
C PRO A 85 -6.89 5.28 8.13
N VAL A 86 -8.10 5.45 8.67
CA VAL A 86 -9.36 5.00 8.05
C VAL A 86 -10.45 6.07 8.24
N LYS A 87 -11.16 6.38 7.17
CA LYS A 87 -12.31 7.30 7.17
C LYS A 87 -13.59 6.50 6.97
N ALA A 88 -14.40 6.44 8.03
CA ALA A 88 -15.70 5.76 7.97
C ALA A 88 -16.83 6.68 7.49
N GLU A 89 -16.71 8.00 7.72
CA GLU A 89 -17.71 8.98 7.28
C GLU A 89 -17.72 9.08 5.76
N GLY A 90 -18.91 8.92 5.16
CA GLY A 90 -19.08 8.94 3.71
C GLY A 90 -18.53 7.70 3.00
N PHE A 91 -18.09 6.69 3.74
CA PHE A 91 -17.54 5.47 3.16
C PHE A 91 -18.56 4.73 2.28
N LYS A 92 -18.19 4.53 1.01
CA LYS A 92 -19.02 3.82 0.03
C LYS A 92 -18.11 3.08 -0.95
N LEU A 93 -17.89 1.80 -0.70
CA LEU A 93 -17.02 0.97 -1.54
C LEU A 93 -17.78 0.28 -2.67
N PHE A 94 -19.01 -0.17 -2.40
CA PHE A 94 -19.85 -0.91 -3.34
C PHE A 94 -21.18 -0.22 -3.58
N SER A 95 -21.74 -0.40 -4.78
CA SER A 95 -23.08 0.01 -5.17
C SER A 95 -23.67 -1.00 -6.16
N LYS A 96 -24.90 -0.76 -6.64
CA LYS A 96 -25.48 -1.58 -7.70
C LYS A 96 -24.69 -1.50 -9.00
N GLU A 97 -24.19 -0.32 -9.31
CA GLU A 97 -23.40 -0.03 -10.52
C GLU A 97 -21.95 -0.51 -10.39
N ASN A 98 -21.41 -0.51 -9.15
CA ASN A 98 -20.03 -0.87 -8.84
C ASN A 98 -20.01 -1.97 -7.77
N PRO A 99 -20.39 -3.22 -8.09
CA PRO A 99 -20.54 -4.29 -7.09
C PRO A 99 -19.25 -5.06 -6.79
N SER A 100 -18.13 -4.71 -7.44
CA SER A 100 -16.92 -5.51 -7.47
C SER A 100 -15.65 -4.74 -7.09
N SER A 101 -14.66 -5.42 -6.51
CA SER A 101 -13.28 -4.91 -6.36
C SER A 101 -12.39 -5.21 -7.58
N TYR A 102 -12.88 -5.93 -8.56
CA TYR A 102 -12.10 -6.32 -9.74
C TYR A 102 -11.60 -5.13 -10.57
N PRO A 103 -12.37 -4.03 -10.76
CA PRO A 103 -11.87 -2.86 -11.48
C PRO A 103 -10.54 -2.33 -10.96
N GLN A 104 -10.35 -2.26 -9.64
CA GLN A 104 -9.10 -1.79 -9.03
C GLN A 104 -7.95 -2.78 -9.26
N ASN A 105 -8.22 -4.09 -9.23
CA ASN A 105 -7.21 -5.12 -9.51
C ASN A 105 -6.75 -5.06 -10.97
N ILE A 106 -7.69 -4.91 -11.92
CA ILE A 106 -7.42 -4.75 -13.36
C ILE A 106 -6.63 -3.45 -13.61
N ALA A 107 -7.00 -2.36 -12.93
CA ALA A 107 -6.30 -1.07 -13.02
C ALA A 107 -4.84 -1.18 -12.58
N TYR A 108 -4.53 -1.95 -11.53
CA TYR A 108 -3.16 -2.22 -11.14
C TYR A 108 -2.38 -2.93 -12.24
N LYS A 109 -2.98 -3.92 -12.92
CA LYS A 109 -2.34 -4.62 -14.05
C LYS A 109 -2.08 -3.69 -15.23
N ALA A 110 -3.01 -2.80 -15.55
CA ALA A 110 -2.79 -1.78 -16.58
C ALA A 110 -1.61 -0.85 -16.23
N ALA A 111 -1.49 -0.46 -14.96
CA ALA A 111 -0.34 0.31 -14.48
C ALA A 111 0.98 -0.46 -14.58
N GLN A 112 0.99 -1.77 -14.30
CA GLN A 112 2.18 -2.63 -14.40
C GLN A 112 2.76 -2.66 -15.81
N PHE A 113 1.94 -2.60 -16.87
CA PHE A 113 2.40 -2.56 -18.25
C PHE A 113 3.21 -1.30 -18.61
N GLN A 114 3.11 -0.27 -17.81
CA GLN A 114 3.93 0.92 -17.99
C GLN A 114 5.21 0.86 -17.16
N ASN A 115 5.09 0.62 -15.86
CA ASN A 115 6.23 0.60 -14.95
C ASN A 115 5.83 0.01 -13.59
N GLU A 116 6.58 -0.96 -13.11
CA GLU A 116 6.32 -1.68 -11.86
C GLU A 116 6.34 -0.75 -10.64
N GLU A 117 7.30 0.18 -10.56
CA GLU A 117 7.40 1.11 -9.43
C GLU A 117 6.21 2.08 -9.38
N LYS A 118 5.79 2.60 -10.54
CA LYS A 118 4.59 3.44 -10.62
C LYS A 118 3.32 2.65 -10.29
N ALA A 119 3.23 1.39 -10.73
CA ALA A 119 2.12 0.51 -10.39
C ALA A 119 2.03 0.28 -8.87
N ASN A 120 3.16 0.06 -8.20
CA ASN A 120 3.21 -0.11 -6.76
C ASN A 120 2.79 1.18 -6.01
N ARG A 121 3.21 2.36 -6.51
CA ARG A 121 2.71 3.65 -6.00
C ARG A 121 1.22 3.81 -6.24
N PHE A 122 0.72 3.38 -7.39
CA PHE A 122 -0.69 3.42 -7.73
C PHE A 122 -1.53 2.50 -6.82
N LEU A 123 -1.05 1.28 -6.54
CA LEU A 123 -1.67 0.38 -5.57
C LEU A 123 -1.78 1.03 -4.20
N ARG A 124 -0.68 1.62 -3.72
CA ARG A 124 -0.65 2.36 -2.47
C ARG A 124 -1.65 3.51 -2.48
N ARG A 125 -1.70 4.28 -3.57
CA ARG A 125 -2.58 5.43 -3.71
C ARG A 125 -4.07 5.03 -3.75
N MET A 126 -4.41 3.91 -4.40
CA MET A 126 -5.76 3.34 -4.36
C MET A 126 -6.17 2.96 -2.92
N ARG A 127 -5.26 2.36 -2.15
CA ARG A 127 -5.50 2.02 -0.74
C ARG A 127 -5.75 3.26 0.12
N GLU A 128 -4.95 4.30 -0.05
CA GLU A 128 -5.15 5.60 0.62
C GLU A 128 -6.51 6.20 0.28
N ALA A 129 -6.83 6.28 -1.01
CA ALA A 129 -8.05 6.87 -1.51
C ALA A 129 -9.31 6.17 -0.97
N SER A 130 -9.31 4.83 -0.95
CA SER A 130 -10.43 4.07 -0.44
C SER A 130 -10.50 4.10 1.09
N ALA A 131 -9.37 3.87 1.79
CA ALA A 131 -9.37 3.70 3.24
C ALA A 131 -9.38 5.02 4.00
N ALA A 132 -8.56 5.98 3.60
CA ALA A 132 -8.33 7.21 4.37
C ALA A 132 -9.09 8.43 3.84
N GLU A 133 -9.55 8.40 2.57
CA GLU A 133 -10.29 9.50 1.95
C GLU A 133 -11.75 9.15 1.67
N ALA A 134 -12.15 7.87 1.74
CA ALA A 134 -13.48 7.34 1.40
C ALA A 134 -13.87 7.62 -0.07
N LYS A 135 -12.90 7.62 -1.00
CA LYS A 135 -13.17 7.73 -2.44
C LYS A 135 -13.71 6.41 -2.99
N ILE A 136 -14.59 6.50 -4.00
CA ILE A 136 -15.17 5.33 -4.68
C ILE A 136 -14.18 4.86 -5.75
N THR A 137 -13.16 4.12 -5.34
CA THR A 137 -12.05 3.69 -6.20
C THR A 137 -12.43 2.62 -7.24
N SER A 138 -13.68 2.16 -7.24
CA SER A 138 -14.21 1.24 -8.26
C SER A 138 -14.65 1.94 -9.54
N THR A 139 -14.69 3.27 -9.58
CA THR A 139 -15.08 4.04 -10.76
C THR A 139 -13.88 4.40 -11.62
N THR A 140 -14.07 4.39 -12.94
CA THR A 140 -13.00 4.71 -13.90
C THR A 140 -12.47 6.13 -13.71
N GLU A 141 -13.32 7.09 -13.41
CA GLU A 141 -12.94 8.48 -13.18
C GLU A 141 -11.95 8.61 -12.04
N VAL A 142 -12.23 7.96 -10.90
CA VAL A 142 -11.33 7.97 -9.74
C VAL A 142 -10.04 7.22 -10.05
N LEU A 143 -10.10 6.10 -10.76
CA LEU A 143 -8.88 5.36 -11.16
C LEU A 143 -7.98 6.19 -12.07
N LEU A 144 -8.54 6.96 -13.02
CA LEU A 144 -7.77 7.86 -13.89
C LEU A 144 -7.15 9.03 -13.12
N GLU A 145 -7.90 9.62 -12.15
CA GLU A 145 -7.37 10.64 -11.25
C GLU A 145 -6.14 10.12 -10.49
N LEU A 146 -6.28 8.96 -9.82
CA LEU A 146 -5.20 8.37 -9.03
C LEU A 146 -4.00 7.94 -9.91
N ALA A 147 -4.25 7.47 -11.12
CA ALA A 147 -3.22 7.12 -12.09
C ALA A 147 -2.40 8.35 -12.51
N SER A 148 -3.08 9.49 -12.72
CA SER A 148 -2.44 10.78 -13.01
C SER A 148 -1.57 11.26 -11.85
N GLU A 149 -2.06 11.15 -10.60
CA GLU A 149 -1.33 11.55 -9.39
C GLU A 149 0.02 10.83 -9.24
N VAL A 150 0.12 9.58 -9.69
CA VAL A 150 1.38 8.80 -9.65
C VAL A 150 2.21 8.88 -10.92
N GLY A 151 1.80 9.73 -11.88
CA GLY A 151 2.54 10.03 -13.10
C GLY A 151 2.52 8.91 -14.14
N LEU A 152 1.43 8.13 -14.22
CA LEU A 152 1.17 7.22 -15.32
C LEU A 152 0.76 8.01 -16.59
N ASP A 153 1.06 7.46 -17.75
CA ASP A 153 0.49 7.93 -19.03
C ASP A 153 -0.98 7.53 -19.07
N ILE A 154 -1.87 8.51 -19.00
CA ILE A 154 -3.32 8.28 -18.88
C ILE A 154 -3.93 7.69 -20.13
N ALA A 155 -3.46 8.09 -21.32
CA ALA A 155 -3.98 7.54 -22.57
C ALA A 155 -3.63 6.05 -22.71
N LYS A 156 -2.36 5.71 -22.42
CA LYS A 156 -1.90 4.32 -22.40
C LYS A 156 -2.57 3.51 -21.30
N PHE A 157 -2.73 4.07 -20.10
CA PHE A 157 -3.41 3.41 -18.99
C PHE A 157 -4.85 3.05 -19.36
N LEU A 158 -5.60 4.01 -19.92
CA LEU A 158 -6.99 3.80 -20.31
C LEU A 158 -7.11 2.75 -21.44
N ASP A 159 -6.21 2.80 -22.43
CA ASP A 159 -6.16 1.79 -23.48
C ASP A 159 -5.91 0.39 -22.89
N ASP A 160 -4.85 0.20 -22.12
CA ASP A 160 -4.50 -1.08 -21.51
C ASP A 160 -5.60 -1.58 -20.54
N TYR A 161 -6.27 -0.67 -19.82
CA TYR A 161 -7.36 -0.98 -18.90
C TYR A 161 -8.64 -1.47 -19.63
N THR A 162 -8.94 -0.93 -20.84
CA THR A 162 -10.20 -1.19 -21.54
C THR A 162 -10.09 -2.19 -22.67
N ASN A 163 -8.89 -2.46 -23.22
CA ASN A 163 -8.68 -3.34 -24.38
C ASN A 163 -8.68 -4.86 -24.05
N GLY A 164 -8.83 -5.23 -22.76
CA GLY A 164 -8.88 -6.60 -22.28
C GLY A 164 -7.56 -7.17 -21.76
N LYS A 165 -6.40 -6.62 -22.14
CA LYS A 165 -5.09 -7.14 -21.72
C LYS A 165 -4.88 -7.12 -20.21
N ALA A 166 -5.27 -6.04 -19.55
CA ALA A 166 -5.15 -5.94 -18.09
C ALA A 166 -6.09 -6.94 -17.39
N ASN A 167 -7.26 -7.22 -17.96
CA ASN A 167 -8.16 -8.25 -17.44
C ASN A 167 -7.54 -9.65 -17.59
N GLU A 168 -6.95 -9.98 -18.74
CA GLU A 168 -6.25 -11.26 -18.95
C GLU A 168 -5.11 -11.44 -17.96
N ALA A 169 -4.29 -10.39 -17.73
CA ALA A 169 -3.22 -10.42 -16.75
C ALA A 169 -3.74 -10.55 -15.31
N PHE A 170 -4.89 -10.00 -14.99
CA PHE A 170 -5.53 -10.20 -13.70
C PHE A 170 -6.09 -11.62 -13.52
N GLU A 171 -6.65 -12.22 -14.58
CA GLU A 171 -7.08 -13.63 -14.55
C GLU A 171 -5.90 -14.58 -14.31
N GLU A 172 -4.71 -14.25 -14.85
CA GLU A 172 -3.48 -14.96 -14.56
C GLU A 172 -3.09 -14.84 -13.07
N ASP A 173 -3.20 -13.64 -12.48
CA ASP A 173 -2.96 -13.43 -11.06
C ASP A 173 -3.94 -14.26 -10.20
N LEU A 174 -5.23 -14.32 -10.57
CA LEU A 174 -6.22 -15.17 -9.89
C LEU A 174 -5.86 -16.66 -9.98
N TYR A 175 -5.39 -17.11 -11.15
CA TYR A 175 -4.93 -18.46 -11.32
C TYR A 175 -3.72 -18.76 -10.39
N ILE A 176 -2.72 -17.88 -10.38
CA ILE A 176 -1.56 -18.02 -9.50
C ILE A 176 -1.99 -18.03 -8.02
N ALA A 177 -2.86 -17.12 -7.61
CA ALA A 177 -3.39 -17.09 -6.24
C ALA A 177 -4.07 -18.41 -5.86
N SER A 178 -4.79 -19.03 -6.79
CA SER A 178 -5.45 -20.33 -6.59
C SER A 178 -4.44 -21.46 -6.40
N GLN A 179 -3.35 -21.49 -7.17
CA GLN A 179 -2.28 -22.50 -7.08
C GLN A 179 -1.59 -22.45 -5.70
N TYR A 180 -1.36 -21.25 -5.16
CA TYR A 180 -0.82 -21.06 -3.81
C TYR A 180 -1.89 -21.17 -2.71
N ARG A 181 -3.15 -21.41 -3.05
CA ARG A 181 -4.30 -21.46 -2.12
C ARG A 181 -4.37 -20.20 -1.24
N ALA A 182 -4.09 -19.05 -1.84
CA ALA A 182 -4.22 -17.74 -1.19
C ALA A 182 -5.70 -17.33 -1.18
N ARG A 183 -6.48 -17.86 -0.22
CA ARG A 183 -7.95 -17.65 -0.11
C ARG A 183 -8.35 -16.47 0.76
N GLY A 184 -7.39 -15.79 1.37
CA GLY A 184 -7.59 -14.62 2.22
C GLY A 184 -6.41 -13.66 2.10
N PHE A 185 -6.68 -12.37 2.29
CA PHE A 185 -5.69 -11.31 2.11
C PHE A 185 -5.48 -10.51 3.40
N PRO A 186 -4.22 -10.07 3.62
CA PRO A 186 -3.03 -10.41 2.86
C PRO A 186 -2.61 -11.88 3.04
N SER A 187 -1.96 -12.46 2.03
CA SER A 187 -1.10 -13.64 2.18
C SER A 187 0.25 -13.32 1.56
N PHE A 188 1.33 -13.87 2.11
CA PHE A 188 2.68 -13.56 1.66
C PHE A 188 3.43 -14.85 1.35
N LEU A 189 4.02 -14.94 0.16
CA LEU A 189 5.00 -15.95 -0.17
C LEU A 189 6.39 -15.31 -0.03
N ILE A 190 7.15 -15.77 0.95
CA ILE A 190 8.51 -15.30 1.23
C ILE A 190 9.47 -16.33 0.66
N LYS A 191 10.34 -15.92 -0.27
CA LYS A 191 11.26 -16.82 -0.97
C LYS A 191 12.70 -16.37 -0.77
N TYR A 192 13.61 -17.34 -0.63
CA TYR A 192 15.05 -17.14 -0.64
C TYR A 192 15.70 -18.35 -1.31
N GLY A 193 16.16 -18.18 -2.54
CA GLY A 193 16.64 -19.27 -3.38
C GLY A 193 15.55 -20.31 -3.67
N ASP A 194 15.86 -21.55 -3.36
CA ASP A 194 14.95 -22.70 -3.49
C ASP A 194 13.97 -22.88 -2.33
N LYS A 195 14.14 -22.10 -1.26
CA LYS A 195 13.30 -22.15 -0.08
C LYS A 195 12.20 -21.12 -0.14
N SER A 196 11.04 -21.49 0.38
CA SER A 196 9.91 -20.56 0.51
C SER A 196 9.05 -20.87 1.72
N MET A 197 8.33 -19.85 2.20
CA MET A 197 7.32 -19.98 3.26
C MET A 197 6.10 -19.14 2.92
N MET A 198 4.91 -19.72 3.10
CA MET A 198 3.64 -19.02 2.98
C MET A 198 3.19 -18.53 4.35
N LEU A 199 2.93 -17.23 4.46
CA LEU A 199 2.42 -16.57 5.64
C LEU A 199 1.03 -16.02 5.32
N ARG A 200 -0.01 -16.38 6.12
CA ARG A 200 -1.40 -16.01 5.83
C ARG A 200 -1.94 -15.05 6.89
N GLY A 201 -2.59 -13.98 6.43
CA GLY A 201 -3.15 -12.95 7.28
C GLY A 201 -2.19 -11.83 7.62
N TYR A 202 -2.62 -10.95 8.51
CA TYR A 202 -1.83 -9.82 9.00
C TYR A 202 -0.77 -10.30 10.01
N HIS A 203 0.48 -9.89 9.80
CA HIS A 203 1.62 -10.27 10.61
C HIS A 203 2.48 -9.08 10.99
N SER A 204 3.18 -9.18 12.12
CA SER A 204 4.11 -8.18 12.58
C SER A 204 5.43 -8.20 11.80
N TYR A 205 6.18 -7.11 11.87
CA TYR A 205 7.55 -7.07 11.34
C TYR A 205 8.44 -8.17 11.93
N ALA A 206 8.27 -8.49 13.23
CA ALA A 206 9.04 -9.53 13.90
C ALA A 206 8.84 -10.92 13.29
N ASP A 207 7.62 -11.23 12.83
CA ASP A 207 7.31 -12.50 12.15
C ASP A 207 8.08 -12.59 10.82
N PHE A 208 8.03 -11.55 10.00
CA PHE A 208 8.79 -11.49 8.75
C PHE A 208 10.30 -11.60 8.98
N LYS A 209 10.83 -10.85 9.94
CA LYS A 209 12.25 -10.91 10.31
C LYS A 209 12.68 -12.33 10.70
N SER A 210 11.87 -13.02 11.50
CA SER A 210 12.12 -14.41 11.91
C SER A 210 12.15 -15.34 10.70
N ILE A 211 11.18 -15.23 9.79
CA ILE A 211 11.11 -16.04 8.57
C ILE A 211 12.30 -15.77 7.66
N ILE A 212 12.63 -14.52 7.40
CA ILE A 212 13.78 -14.12 6.57
C ILE A 212 15.07 -14.69 7.15
N SER A 213 15.26 -14.56 8.47
CA SER A 213 16.44 -15.12 9.16
C SER A 213 16.53 -16.65 9.01
N ASN A 214 15.38 -17.34 9.14
CA ASN A 214 15.32 -18.80 9.01
C ASN A 214 15.61 -19.25 7.58
N LEU A 215 14.98 -18.63 6.57
CA LEU A 215 15.17 -18.99 5.17
C LEU A 215 16.59 -18.73 4.71
N SER A 216 17.17 -17.59 5.10
CA SER A 216 18.55 -17.20 4.76
C SER A 216 19.60 -17.83 5.68
N LYS A 217 19.22 -18.64 6.69
CA LYS A 217 20.12 -19.16 7.73
C LYS A 217 20.96 -18.05 8.41
N GLY A 218 20.38 -16.85 8.52
CA GLY A 218 21.04 -15.69 9.10
C GLY A 218 22.08 -15.00 8.21
N GLU A 219 22.17 -15.33 6.92
CA GLU A 219 23.06 -14.66 5.96
C GLU A 219 22.62 -13.20 5.73
N LEU A 220 21.32 -12.96 5.60
CA LEU A 220 20.80 -11.61 5.45
C LEU A 220 20.68 -10.90 6.80
N LYS A 221 21.14 -9.67 6.83
CA LYS A 221 21.15 -8.82 8.03
C LYS A 221 20.41 -7.51 7.77
N GLU A 222 19.73 -7.03 8.80
CA GLU A 222 19.20 -5.67 8.76
C GLU A 222 20.32 -4.67 8.58
N LEU A 223 20.07 -3.68 7.74
CA LEU A 223 20.89 -2.49 7.63
C LEU A 223 20.73 -1.64 8.91
N LYS A 224 21.79 -0.93 9.28
CA LYS A 224 21.71 0.04 10.35
C LYS A 224 20.85 1.22 9.89
N VAL A 225 19.79 1.49 10.61
CA VAL A 225 18.88 2.62 10.35
C VAL A 225 19.08 3.66 11.42
N GLU A 226 19.48 4.87 11.01
CA GLU A 226 19.66 5.98 11.94
C GLU A 226 18.29 6.56 12.35
N ARG A 227 18.13 6.81 13.68
CA ARG A 227 16.89 7.28 14.29
C ARG A 227 16.89 8.80 14.43
N ASN A 228 17.00 9.53 13.33
CA ASN A 228 17.13 10.99 13.30
C ASN A 228 16.20 11.61 12.25
N GLU A 229 16.09 12.95 12.27
CA GLU A 229 15.23 13.72 11.37
C GLU A 229 15.57 13.49 9.89
N GLU A 230 16.86 13.43 9.54
CA GLU A 230 17.32 13.28 8.17
C GLU A 230 16.84 11.96 7.55
N SER A 231 16.99 10.85 8.30
CA SER A 231 16.54 9.53 7.87
C SER A 231 15.02 9.46 7.77
N VAL A 232 14.29 10.06 8.71
CA VAL A 232 12.82 10.11 8.68
C VAL A 232 12.35 10.98 7.51
N LEU A 233 12.99 12.12 7.24
CA LEU A 233 12.67 12.96 6.09
C LEU A 233 12.92 12.24 4.78
N SER A 234 14.05 11.54 4.66
CA SER A 234 14.36 10.70 3.49
C SER A 234 13.30 9.63 3.24
N PHE A 235 12.81 8.98 4.32
CA PHE A 235 11.71 8.02 4.25
C PHE A 235 10.42 8.66 3.72
N ILE A 236 10.02 9.82 4.29
CA ILE A 236 8.81 10.54 3.86
C ILE A 236 8.96 10.98 2.39
N ASN A 237 10.11 11.49 1.97
CA ASN A 237 10.39 11.89 0.59
C ASN A 237 10.30 10.69 -0.38
N LYS A 238 10.85 9.53 0.01
CA LYS A 238 10.80 8.30 -0.80
C LYS A 238 9.36 7.88 -1.12
N TYR A 239 8.47 7.99 -0.14
CA TYR A 239 7.09 7.50 -0.27
C TYR A 239 6.05 8.58 -0.54
N ASN A 240 6.44 9.87 -0.57
CA ASN A 240 5.61 11.06 -0.72
C ASN A 240 4.52 11.25 0.35
N SER A 241 4.17 10.20 1.07
CA SER A 241 3.27 10.24 2.22
C SER A 241 3.62 9.13 3.21
N ALA A 242 3.51 9.42 4.51
CA ALA A 242 3.71 8.41 5.53
C ALA A 242 2.78 8.63 6.73
N ALA A 243 2.06 7.60 7.16
CA ALA A 243 1.34 7.62 8.41
C ALA A 243 2.34 7.51 9.60
N PRO A 244 2.03 8.05 10.79
CA PRO A 244 2.88 7.94 11.97
C PRO A 244 3.34 6.52 12.28
N VAL A 245 2.45 5.54 12.14
CA VAL A 245 2.77 4.12 12.38
C VAL A 245 3.83 3.59 11.42
N GLU A 246 3.86 4.05 10.18
CA GLU A 246 4.87 3.63 9.20
C GLU A 246 6.26 4.11 9.60
N VAL A 247 6.38 5.38 10.03
CA VAL A 247 7.63 5.96 10.52
C VAL A 247 8.06 5.26 11.82
N LYS A 248 7.16 5.17 12.80
CA LYS A 248 7.47 4.53 14.09
C LYS A 248 7.95 3.08 13.90
N THR A 249 7.32 2.31 13.03
CA THR A 249 7.69 0.91 12.79
C THR A 249 9.04 0.81 12.07
N ALA A 250 9.24 1.60 10.99
CA ALA A 250 10.47 1.56 10.20
C ALA A 250 11.71 1.92 11.03
N PHE A 251 11.59 2.89 11.91
CA PHE A 251 12.70 3.40 12.73
C PHE A 251 12.70 2.87 14.17
N SER A 252 11.73 2.03 14.58
CA SER A 252 11.53 1.57 15.96
C SER A 252 11.52 2.72 16.97
N LEU A 253 10.75 3.76 16.68
CA LEU A 253 10.60 4.92 17.55
C LEU A 253 9.49 4.68 18.57
N SER A 254 9.73 5.11 19.81
CA SER A 254 8.65 5.31 20.78
C SER A 254 7.76 6.49 20.37
N ASP A 255 6.59 6.63 20.98
CA ASP A 255 5.71 7.76 20.72
C ASP A 255 6.41 9.10 21.03
N GLU A 256 7.13 9.18 22.16
CA GLU A 256 7.88 10.37 22.57
C GLU A 256 9.02 10.74 21.60
N GLU A 257 9.74 9.73 21.10
CA GLU A 257 10.82 9.95 20.12
C GLU A 257 10.26 10.43 18.79
N PHE A 258 9.15 9.82 18.34
CA PHE A 258 8.46 10.22 17.12
C PHE A 258 7.93 11.65 17.21
N GLU A 259 7.21 12.00 18.30
CA GLU A 259 6.66 13.34 18.52
C GLU A 259 7.75 14.43 18.53
N LYS A 260 8.91 14.14 19.11
CA LYS A 260 10.07 15.03 19.08
C LYS A 260 10.55 15.30 17.63
N ILE A 261 10.75 14.25 16.86
CA ILE A 261 11.21 14.34 15.46
C ILE A 261 10.17 15.07 14.64
N GLU A 262 8.90 14.66 14.73
CA GLU A 262 7.78 15.25 14.00
C GLU A 262 7.64 16.76 14.30
N SER A 263 7.62 17.15 15.56
CA SER A 263 7.49 18.56 16.00
C SER A 263 8.64 19.42 15.47
N SER A 264 9.87 18.88 15.51
CA SER A 264 11.04 19.57 14.96
C SER A 264 10.93 19.77 13.44
N MET A 265 10.55 18.73 12.71
CA MET A 265 10.40 18.79 11.25
C MET A 265 9.26 19.72 10.80
N LEU A 266 8.14 19.75 11.54
CA LEU A 266 7.05 20.70 11.31
C LEU A 266 7.49 22.14 11.56
N LYS A 267 8.20 22.41 12.67
CA LYS A 267 8.75 23.72 13.01
C LYS A 267 9.73 24.22 11.94
N LYS A 268 10.57 23.34 11.42
CA LYS A 268 11.51 23.63 10.32
C LYS A 268 10.83 23.68 8.96
N GLN A 269 9.54 23.40 8.88
CA GLN A 269 8.76 23.34 7.65
C GLN A 269 9.27 22.32 6.61
N HIS A 270 9.90 21.25 7.02
CA HIS A 270 10.34 20.15 6.17
C HIS A 270 9.19 19.27 5.71
N ILE A 271 8.14 19.17 6.55
CA ILE A 271 6.93 18.37 6.31
C ILE A 271 5.68 19.17 6.65
N THR A 272 4.55 18.66 6.16
CA THR A 272 3.19 19.10 6.54
C THR A 272 2.37 17.91 7.02
N LYS A 273 1.28 18.18 7.77
CA LYS A 273 0.27 17.19 8.13
C LYS A 273 -0.93 17.33 7.22
N GLN A 274 -1.44 16.19 6.77
CA GLN A 274 -2.71 16.08 6.07
C GLN A 274 -3.63 15.16 6.86
N GLU A 275 -4.71 15.70 7.38
CA GLU A 275 -5.74 14.92 8.08
C GLU A 275 -6.35 13.85 7.15
N ALA A 276 -6.54 12.64 7.67
CA ALA A 276 -7.01 11.50 6.90
C ALA A 276 -7.80 10.54 7.81
N GLY A 277 -9.14 10.63 7.75
CA GLY A 277 -10.02 9.80 8.56
C GLY A 277 -9.75 9.95 10.07
N ASN A 278 -9.41 8.83 10.74
CA ASN A 278 -9.08 8.79 12.17
C ASN A 278 -7.59 9.02 12.47
N GLY A 279 -6.83 9.54 11.52
CA GLY A 279 -5.40 9.81 11.65
C GLY A 279 -4.94 10.89 10.68
N TYR A 280 -3.69 10.84 10.30
CA TYR A 280 -3.10 11.81 9.36
C TYR A 280 -1.91 11.20 8.62
N PHE A 281 -1.50 11.86 7.54
CA PHE A 281 -0.25 11.60 6.85
C PHE A 281 0.72 12.77 7.02
N LEU A 282 2.01 12.44 7.08
CA LEU A 282 3.12 13.36 6.91
C LEU A 282 3.48 13.42 5.44
N LEU A 283 3.47 14.61 4.88
CA LEU A 283 3.85 14.87 3.49
C LEU A 283 5.14 15.66 3.45
N PRO A 284 6.04 15.41 2.47
CA PRO A 284 7.19 16.27 2.27
C PRO A 284 6.70 17.65 1.84
N ARG A 285 7.31 18.69 2.37
CA ARG A 285 7.08 20.02 1.84
C ARG A 285 7.95 20.21 0.60
N VAL A 286 7.34 20.24 -0.56
CA VAL A 286 8.02 20.63 -1.79
C VAL A 286 8.38 22.11 -1.64
N THR A 287 9.66 22.42 -1.46
CA THR A 287 10.15 23.80 -1.57
C THR A 287 9.97 24.18 -3.04
N PRO A 288 9.16 25.20 -3.38
CA PRO A 288 9.07 25.65 -4.77
C PRO A 288 10.49 26.00 -5.25
N MET A 289 10.90 25.44 -6.38
CA MET A 289 12.11 25.93 -7.03
C MET A 289 11.89 27.40 -7.37
N VAL A 290 12.64 28.29 -6.72
CA VAL A 290 12.65 29.70 -7.06
C VAL A 290 13.67 29.85 -8.19
N CYS A 291 13.14 29.98 -9.41
CA CYS A 291 13.99 30.33 -10.55
C CYS A 291 14.13 31.86 -10.61
N ASP A 292 15.35 32.32 -10.57
CA ASP A 292 15.66 33.72 -10.85
C ASP A 292 15.36 34.00 -12.33
N VAL A 293 14.43 34.91 -12.57
CA VAL A 293 13.91 35.20 -13.93
C VAL A 293 14.96 35.90 -14.79
N GLU A 294 15.96 36.57 -14.17
CA GLU A 294 17.00 37.30 -14.89
C GLU A 294 18.22 36.44 -15.26
N THR A 295 18.57 35.50 -14.39
CA THR A 295 19.74 34.64 -14.59
C THR A 295 19.40 33.23 -15.10
N GLY A 296 18.13 32.80 -15.06
CA GLY A 296 17.70 31.46 -15.41
C GLY A 296 18.21 30.38 -14.44
N VAL A 297 18.83 30.76 -13.33
CA VAL A 297 19.34 29.82 -12.31
C VAL A 297 18.22 29.48 -11.33
N CYS A 298 17.90 28.21 -11.25
CA CYS A 298 16.95 27.70 -10.25
C CYS A 298 17.71 27.22 -9.02
N SER A 299 17.35 27.72 -7.82
CA SER A 299 17.83 27.25 -6.52
C SER A 299 16.70 26.60 -5.72
N GLN A 300 17.02 25.52 -5.00
CA GLN A 300 16.12 24.90 -4.02
C GLN A 300 16.13 25.68 -2.72
#